data_8ab94e69e6a504afc984c23b7e94fe62
#
_entry.id   8ab94e69e6a504afc984c23b7e94fe62
#
_cell.length_a   1.000
_cell.length_b   1.000
_cell.length_c   1.000
_cell.angle_alpha   90.00
_cell.angle_beta   90.00
_cell.angle_gamma   90.00
#
_symmetry.space_group_name_H-M   'P 1'
#
loop_
_entity.id
_entity.type
_entity.pdbx_description
1 polymer ?
#
loop_
_entity_poly.entity_id
_entity_poly.type
_entity_poly.pdbx_seq_one_letter_code
_entity_poly.pdbx_strand_id
1 'polypeptide(L)'
;MKRRDSTKVIHDILLIAGHGAVKTQIVHRANLNSRLTALYLDFLTAKGYLSRPDSASGVSIVYQLTEEGKRLLETLQRVETQLEGLFPNNRGVNDARRRP
;
A
#
# COMPACT_ATOMS: atom_id res chain seq x y z
N MET A 1 17.33 10.22 -5.91
CA MET A 1 17.09 9.86 -4.94
C MET A 1 16.27 8.84 -5.00
N LYS A 2 16.34 8.24 -4.54
CA LYS A 2 15.76 7.38 -4.54
C LYS A 2 14.82 7.24 -3.65
N ARG A 3 14.15 7.81 -3.37
CA ARG A 3 13.24 7.56 -2.38
C ARG A 3 12.10 6.78 -2.92
N ARG A 4 11.53 5.96 -2.13
CA ARG A 4 10.36 5.30 -2.50
C ARG A 4 9.31 6.32 -2.68
N ASP A 5 8.60 6.20 -3.71
CA ASP A 5 7.49 7.07 -3.97
C ASP A 5 6.42 6.82 -2.94
N SER A 6 5.93 7.86 -2.29
CA SER A 6 4.84 7.73 -1.32
C SER A 6 3.62 7.09 -1.94
N THR A 7 3.36 7.38 -3.19
CA THR A 7 2.24 6.79 -3.90
C THR A 7 2.35 5.27 -3.92
N LYS A 8 3.54 4.77 -4.19
CA LYS A 8 3.76 3.34 -4.23
C LYS A 8 3.60 2.72 -2.85
N VAL A 9 4.10 3.40 -1.83
CA VAL A 9 3.97 2.89 -0.47
C VAL A 9 2.51 2.82 -0.07
N ILE A 10 1.75 3.87 -0.37
CA ILE A 10 0.34 3.90 -0.04
C ILE A 10 -0.40 2.80 -0.78
N HIS A 11 -0.10 2.63 -2.05
CA HIS A 11 -0.70 1.55 -2.84
C HIS A 11 -0.47 0.19 -2.19
N ASP A 12 0.77 -0.07 -1.79
CA ASP A 12 1.11 -1.36 -1.21
C ASP A 12 0.38 -1.58 0.11
N ILE A 13 0.31 -0.54 0.95
CA ILE A 13 -0.37 -0.67 2.23
C ILE A 13 -1.85 -0.93 2.04
N LEU A 14 -2.49 -0.19 1.13
CA LEU A 14 -3.91 -0.40 0.88
C LEU A 14 -4.19 -1.80 0.34
N LEU A 15 -3.32 -2.26 -0.54
CA LEU A 15 -3.48 -3.59 -1.11
C LEU A 15 -3.38 -4.66 -0.02
N ILE A 16 -2.40 -4.54 0.85
CA ILE A 16 -2.21 -5.49 1.93
C ILE A 16 -3.39 -5.47 2.89
N ALA A 17 -3.91 -4.28 3.18
CA ALA A 17 -5.03 -4.13 4.11
C ALA A 17 -6.36 -4.56 3.51
N GLY A 18 -6.39 -4.86 2.21
CA GLY A 18 -7.62 -5.24 1.55
C GLY A 18 -8.29 -6.46 2.16
N HIS A 19 -7.51 -7.34 2.76
CA HIS A 19 -8.06 -8.52 3.41
C HIS A 19 -7.97 -8.44 4.93
N GLY A 20 -7.65 -7.26 5.44
CA GLY A 20 -7.42 -7.09 6.86
C GLY A 20 -6.00 -7.49 7.22
N ALA A 21 -5.29 -6.62 7.89
CA ALA A 21 -3.90 -6.91 8.26
C ALA A 21 -3.52 -6.17 9.53
N VAL A 22 -2.70 -6.81 10.35
CA VAL A 22 -2.15 -6.13 11.51
C VAL A 22 -0.87 -5.42 11.11
N LYS A 23 -0.45 -4.48 11.95
CA LYS A 23 0.70 -3.64 11.62
C LYS A 23 1.93 -4.45 11.27
N THR A 24 2.20 -5.52 12.01
CA THR A 24 3.41 -6.30 11.74
C THR A 24 3.39 -6.94 10.37
N GLN A 25 2.22 -7.36 9.90
CA GLN A 25 2.10 -7.90 8.56
C GLN A 25 2.39 -6.82 7.53
N ILE A 26 1.90 -5.61 7.79
CA ILE A 26 2.10 -4.51 6.86
C ILE A 26 3.56 -4.12 6.80
N VAL A 27 4.22 -4.06 7.96
CA VAL A 27 5.65 -3.77 8.00
C VAL A 27 6.41 -4.76 7.13
N HIS A 28 6.11 -6.03 7.30
CA HIS A 28 6.80 -7.08 6.58
C HIS A 28 6.53 -7.03 5.08
N ARG A 29 5.26 -6.99 4.73
CA ARG A 29 4.90 -7.11 3.32
C ARG A 29 5.20 -5.86 2.52
N ALA A 30 5.07 -4.69 3.13
CA ALA A 30 5.40 -3.45 2.43
C ALA A 30 6.88 -3.14 2.52
N ASN A 31 7.62 -3.94 3.28
CA ASN A 31 9.05 -3.77 3.43
C ASN A 31 9.39 -2.37 3.94
N LEU A 32 8.72 -1.98 5.00
CA LEU A 32 8.94 -0.70 5.63
C LEU A 32 9.40 -0.93 7.06
N ASN A 33 9.97 0.09 7.67
CA ASN A 33 10.27 -0.04 9.08
C ASN A 33 9.00 0.28 9.89
N SER A 34 9.02 -0.10 11.16
CA SER A 34 7.86 0.01 12.01
C SER A 34 7.41 1.45 12.21
N ARG A 35 8.36 2.35 12.35
CA ARG A 35 8.05 3.74 12.59
C ARG A 35 7.39 4.39 11.39
N LEU A 36 7.93 4.16 10.22
CA LEU A 36 7.37 4.73 9.02
C LEU A 36 6.00 4.13 8.73
N THR A 37 5.84 2.83 8.98
CA THR A 37 4.56 2.18 8.81
C THR A 37 3.50 2.83 9.71
N ALA A 38 3.86 3.11 10.98
CA ALA A 38 2.92 3.76 11.88
C ALA A 38 2.48 5.11 11.36
N LEU A 39 3.40 5.88 10.79
CA LEU A 39 3.05 7.18 10.26
C LEU A 39 2.07 7.07 9.09
N TYR A 40 2.31 6.14 8.19
CA TYR A 40 1.40 5.93 7.07
C TYR A 40 0.05 5.42 7.54
N LEU A 41 0.04 4.50 8.50
CA LEU A 41 -1.24 3.97 8.98
C LEU A 41 -2.06 5.06 9.67
N ASP A 42 -1.40 5.90 10.45
CA ASP A 42 -2.09 7.01 11.11
C ASP A 42 -2.66 7.97 10.07
N PHE A 43 -1.86 8.29 9.07
CA PHE A 43 -2.30 9.19 8.02
C PHE A 43 -3.50 8.62 7.25
N LEU A 44 -3.40 7.37 6.85
CA LEU A 44 -4.46 6.76 6.03
C LEU A 44 -5.74 6.57 6.83
N THR A 45 -5.60 6.27 8.12
CA THR A 45 -6.76 6.15 8.99
C THR A 45 -7.42 7.51 9.19
N ALA A 46 -6.62 8.54 9.42
CA ALA A 46 -7.15 9.88 9.62
C ALA A 46 -7.87 10.39 8.37
N LYS A 47 -7.42 9.98 7.21
CA LYS A 47 -8.05 10.40 5.95
C LYS A 47 -9.26 9.54 5.59
N GLY A 48 -9.50 8.49 6.34
CA GLY A 48 -10.66 7.65 6.08
C GLY A 48 -10.44 6.55 5.06
N TYR A 49 -9.20 6.31 4.66
CA TYR A 49 -8.91 5.24 3.70
C TYR A 49 -8.75 3.88 4.37
N LEU A 50 -8.41 3.88 5.65
CA LEU A 50 -8.33 2.66 6.42
C LEU A 50 -9.20 2.80 7.66
N SER A 51 -9.74 1.70 8.12
CA SER A 51 -10.44 1.67 9.38
C SER A 51 -9.62 0.87 10.37
N ARG A 52 -9.77 1.24 11.63
CA ARG A 52 -9.02 0.64 12.70
C ARG A 52 -10.00 0.40 13.84
N PRO A 53 -10.69 -0.73 13.79
CA PRO A 53 -11.71 -1.00 14.80
C PRO A 53 -11.08 -1.06 16.18
N ASP A 54 -11.83 -0.61 17.16
CA ASP A 54 -11.39 -0.68 18.51
C ASP A 54 -11.20 -2.10 18.92
N SER A 55 -10.13 -2.35 19.63
CA SER A 55 -9.89 -3.66 20.14
C SER A 55 -10.07 -3.61 21.64
N ALA A 56 -11.22 -3.95 22.09
CA ALA A 56 -11.53 -3.83 23.50
C ALA A 56 -10.79 -4.85 24.34
N SER A 57 -10.27 -5.87 23.74
CA SER A 57 -9.65 -6.93 24.51
C SER A 57 -8.14 -6.90 24.49
N GLY A 58 -7.56 -5.88 23.90
CA GLY A 58 -6.11 -5.82 23.83
C GLY A 58 -5.50 -6.72 22.78
N VAL A 59 -6.33 -7.29 21.92
CA VAL A 59 -5.82 -8.08 20.82
C VAL A 59 -5.25 -7.16 19.76
N SER A 60 -4.51 -7.71 18.85
CA SER A 60 -3.92 -6.94 17.77
C SER A 60 -5.00 -6.21 16.98
N ILE A 61 -4.66 -4.98 16.62
CA ILE A 61 -5.56 -4.15 15.83
C ILE A 61 -5.45 -4.56 14.36
N VAL A 62 -6.57 -4.82 13.74
CA VAL A 62 -6.62 -5.19 12.34
C VAL A 62 -7.05 -3.98 11.54
N TYR A 63 -6.18 -3.52 10.63
CA TYR A 63 -6.51 -2.43 9.74
C TYR A 63 -7.25 -2.99 8.54
N GLN A 64 -8.29 -2.30 8.14
CA GLN A 64 -9.10 -2.75 7.01
C GLN A 64 -9.32 -1.62 6.03
N LEU A 65 -9.50 -1.99 4.78
CA LEU A 65 -9.72 -1.03 3.72
C LEU A 65 -11.18 -0.56 3.76
N THR A 66 -11.35 0.76 3.73
CA THR A 66 -12.71 1.33 3.68
C THR A 66 -13.14 1.45 2.23
N GLU A 67 -14.38 1.89 2.02
CA GLU A 67 -14.85 2.15 0.65
C GLU A 67 -14.02 3.24 0.00
N GLU A 68 -13.70 4.30 0.76
CA GLU A 68 -12.85 5.34 0.23
C GLU A 68 -11.47 4.81 -0.09
N GLY A 69 -10.97 3.91 0.75
CA GLY A 69 -9.68 3.28 0.50
C GLY A 69 -9.69 2.45 -0.76
N LYS A 70 -10.79 1.75 -1.01
CA LYS A 70 -10.91 0.95 -2.23
C LYS A 70 -10.88 1.83 -3.46
N ARG A 71 -11.55 2.97 -3.40
CA ARG A 71 -11.54 3.89 -4.53
C ARG A 71 -10.15 4.44 -4.78
N LEU A 72 -9.45 4.78 -3.72
CA LEU A 72 -8.08 5.27 -3.86
C LEU A 72 -7.19 4.20 -4.45
N LEU A 73 -7.32 2.97 -3.96
CA LEU A 73 -6.51 1.87 -4.46
C LEU A 73 -6.75 1.64 -5.96
N GLU A 74 -8.01 1.68 -6.36
CA GLU A 74 -8.34 1.51 -7.77
C GLU A 74 -7.74 2.62 -8.62
N THR A 75 -7.80 3.85 -8.10
CA THR A 75 -7.25 4.99 -8.81
C THR A 75 -5.73 4.83 -8.97
N LEU A 76 -5.07 4.41 -7.90
CA LEU A 76 -3.63 4.23 -7.96
C LEU A 76 -3.24 3.12 -8.93
N GLN A 77 -4.01 2.05 -8.95
CA GLN A 77 -3.73 0.96 -9.86
C GLN A 77 -3.93 1.37 -11.31
N ARG A 78 -4.95 2.19 -11.55
CA ARG A 78 -5.20 2.69 -12.89
C ARG A 78 -4.06 3.57 -13.36
N VAL A 79 -3.58 4.44 -12.48
CA VAL A 79 -2.46 5.30 -12.82
C VAL A 79 -1.21 4.48 -13.11
N GLU A 80 -0.94 3.48 -12.29
CA GLU A 80 0.21 2.63 -12.53
C GLU A 80 0.14 1.92 -13.87
N THR A 81 -1.03 1.44 -14.21
CA THR A 81 -1.22 0.76 -15.47
C THR A 81 -0.96 1.71 -16.64
N GLN A 82 -1.45 2.93 -16.53
CA GLN A 82 -1.24 3.91 -17.58
C GLN A 82 0.23 4.29 -17.71
N LEU A 83 0.90 4.41 -16.59
CA LEU A 83 2.31 4.76 -16.62
C LEU A 83 3.15 3.63 -17.20
N GLU A 84 2.77 2.41 -16.96
CA GLU A 84 3.45 1.28 -17.57
C GLU A 84 3.34 1.32 -19.08
N GLY A 85 2.20 1.75 -19.56
CA GLY A 85 2.02 1.90 -20.99
C GLY A 85 2.90 2.97 -21.58
N LEU A 86 3.16 4.03 -20.78
CA LEU A 86 4.00 5.11 -21.24
C LEU A 86 5.48 4.76 -21.15
N PHE A 87 5.86 3.93 -20.20
CA PHE A 87 7.25 3.59 -19.97
C PHE A 87 7.44 2.09 -19.96
N PRO A 88 7.23 1.47 -21.08
CA PRO A 88 7.25 0.00 -21.10
C PRO A 88 8.58 -0.59 -20.70
N ASN A 89 9.65 0.16 -20.85
CA ASN A 89 10.94 -0.35 -20.46
C ASN A 89 11.20 -0.31 -19.01
N ASN A 90 10.32 0.26 -18.29
CA ASN A 90 10.51 0.39 -16.91
C ASN A 90 10.58 -0.90 -16.27
N ARG A 91 10.04 -1.86 -16.83
CA ARG A 91 10.13 -3.01 -16.21
C ARG A 91 10.66 -3.98 -17.01
N GLY A 92 10.70 -3.93 -17.57
CA GLY A 92 11.34 -4.72 -18.12
C GLY A 92 12.29 -4.96 -18.30
N VAL A 93 12.32 -4.57 -18.20
CA VAL A 93 13.17 -4.52 -18.41
C VAL A 93 13.74 -5.35 -18.01
N ASN A 94 13.24 -5.64 -17.74
CA ASN A 94 13.63 -6.27 -17.52
C ASN A 94 13.52 -7.19 -17.71
N ASP A 95 12.85 -7.51 -17.80
CA ASP A 95 12.70 -8.30 -18.22
C ASP A 95 12.85 -8.69 -18.96
N ALA A 96 12.84 -8.86 -19.05
CA ALA A 96 12.85 -9.19 -19.87
C ALA A 96 13.15 -9.48 -20.51
N ARG A 97 13.21 -9.52 -20.28
CA ARG A 97 13.42 -9.68 -20.89
C ARG A 97 13.79 -10.11 -21.18
N ARG A 98 13.66 -10.40 -20.83
CA ARG A 98 13.87 -10.74 -21.14
C ARG A 98 14.01 -11.00 -21.61
N ARG A 99 13.95 -11.18 -21.56
CA ARG A 99 14.07 -11.37 -22.06
C ARG A 99 14.17 -11.48 -22.44
N PRO A 100 14.18 -11.62 -22.28
CA PRO A 100 14.18 -11.74 -22.69
C PRO A 100 14.34 -11.91 -22.93
#